data_d05c3bbbbd29d40ca15f12ba53d40226
#
_entry.id   d05c3bbbbd29d40ca15f12ba53d40226
#
_cell.length_a   1.000
_cell.length_b   1.000
_cell.length_c   1.000
_cell.angle_alpha   90.00
_cell.angle_beta   90.00
_cell.angle_gamma   90.00
#
_symmetry.space_group_name_H-M   'P 1'
#
loop_
_entity.id
_entity.type
_entity.pdbx_description
1 polymer ?
#
loop_
_entity_poly.entity_id
_entity_poly.type
_entity_poly.pdbx_seq_one_letter_code
_entity_poly.pdbx_strand_id
1 'polypeptide(L)'
;RDTDRSRGLGDVYKRQGSGELWGEVYLFSMCILEEMQWIRTKSITSPEFFHGTLELVEKDMPVFLVKSAGVYRTLDERAEKFLKEHTDNLIVIDVMDYMIPGLKPEFAPLVAPIISTAVLNGRLSKHIESYTGHDLDMRRYYRQFEY
;
A
#
# COMPACT_ATOMS: atom_id res chain seq x y z
N ARG A 1 -30.72 0.71 -10.73
CA ARG A 1 -30.24 1.81 -9.87
C ARG A 1 -29.06 1.37 -8.98
N ASP A 2 -28.15 0.56 -9.54
CA ASP A 2 -26.92 0.11 -8.85
C ASP A 2 -25.64 0.66 -9.49
N THR A 3 -25.74 1.75 -10.22
CA THR A 3 -24.61 2.31 -10.98
C THR A 3 -23.82 3.38 -10.23
N ASP A 4 -24.20 3.75 -9.01
CA ASP A 4 -23.58 4.87 -8.30
C ASP A 4 -22.57 4.43 -7.19
N ARG A 5 -22.52 3.14 -6.87
CA ARG A 5 -21.54 2.60 -5.92
C ARG A 5 -20.18 2.25 -6.57
N SER A 6 -20.13 2.15 -7.89
CA SER A 6 -18.90 1.80 -8.61
C SER A 6 -17.98 2.99 -8.92
N ARG A 7 -18.45 4.22 -8.77
CA ARG A 7 -17.64 5.43 -9.04
C ARG A 7 -16.73 5.85 -7.89
N GLY A 8 -16.93 5.33 -6.68
CA GLY A 8 -16.11 5.68 -5.51
C GLY A 8 -15.09 4.63 -5.10
N LEU A 9 -15.17 3.39 -5.63
CA LEU A 9 -14.26 2.29 -5.28
C LEU A 9 -13.71 1.56 -6.52
N GLY A 10 -14.00 2.07 -7.72
CA GLY A 10 -13.64 1.42 -8.99
C GLY A 10 -12.24 1.70 -9.49
N ASP A 11 -11.53 2.63 -8.88
CA ASP A 11 -10.22 3.04 -9.38
C ASP A 11 -9.08 2.31 -8.68
N VAL A 12 -8.10 1.96 -9.50
CA VAL A 12 -6.92 1.20 -9.12
C VAL A 12 -6.15 1.95 -8.05
N TYR A 13 -6.17 1.45 -6.82
CA TYR A 13 -5.30 1.96 -5.76
C TYR A 13 -3.84 1.75 -6.15
N LYS A 14 -3.07 2.81 -6.21
CA LYS A 14 -1.63 2.72 -6.43
C LYS A 14 -0.90 2.61 -5.12
N ARG A 15 0.10 1.73 -5.08
CA ARG A 15 0.93 1.51 -3.92
C ARG A 15 2.37 1.59 -4.29
N GLN A 16 3.08 2.32 -3.49
CA GLN A 16 4.49 2.53 -3.65
C GLN A 16 5.22 2.07 -2.40
N GLY A 17 6.32 1.41 -2.61
CA GLY A 17 7.26 1.05 -1.58
C GLY A 17 8.52 0.53 -2.24
N SER A 18 9.66 0.73 -1.63
CA SER A 18 10.94 0.43 -2.25
C SER A 18 11.84 -0.40 -1.34
N GLY A 19 12.86 -1.01 -1.94
CA GLY A 19 13.89 -1.72 -1.22
C GLY A 19 13.34 -2.84 -0.35
N GLU A 20 13.68 -2.79 0.91
CA GLU A 20 13.32 -3.79 1.92
C GLU A 20 11.81 -3.93 2.17
N LEU A 21 11.02 -2.92 1.79
CA LEU A 21 9.56 -2.94 1.98
C LEU A 21 8.79 -3.41 0.75
N TRP A 22 9.44 -3.64 -0.37
CA TRP A 22 8.73 -4.02 -1.59
C TRP A 22 7.89 -5.29 -1.43
N GLY A 23 8.45 -6.32 -0.78
CA GLY A 23 7.73 -7.56 -0.52
C GLY A 23 6.44 -7.35 0.28
N GLU A 24 6.49 -6.50 1.31
CA GLU A 24 5.37 -6.20 2.20
C GLU A 24 4.28 -5.39 1.48
N VAL A 25 4.67 -4.41 0.67
CA VAL A 25 3.75 -3.62 -0.13
C VAL A 25 3.04 -4.49 -1.17
N TYR A 26 3.78 -5.38 -1.83
CA TYR A 26 3.24 -6.32 -2.80
C TYR A 26 2.27 -7.32 -2.14
N LEU A 27 2.66 -7.89 -0.99
CA LEU A 27 1.82 -8.80 -0.22
C LEU A 27 0.51 -8.12 0.20
N PHE A 28 0.58 -6.93 0.78
CA PHE A 28 -0.60 -6.19 1.18
C PHE A 28 -1.53 -5.88 0.00
N SER A 29 -0.96 -5.53 -1.14
CA SER A 29 -1.69 -5.29 -2.37
C SER A 29 -2.42 -6.54 -2.86
N MET A 30 -1.66 -7.60 -3.12
CA MET A 30 -2.18 -8.82 -3.73
C MET A 30 -3.03 -9.65 -2.76
N CYS A 31 -2.54 -9.91 -1.55
CA CYS A 31 -3.24 -10.82 -0.64
C CYS A 31 -4.35 -10.12 0.14
N ILE A 32 -4.11 -8.91 0.66
CA ILE A 32 -5.13 -8.25 1.48
C ILE A 32 -6.16 -7.55 0.61
N LEU A 33 -5.73 -6.73 -0.32
CA LEU A 33 -6.72 -5.89 -1.01
C LEU A 33 -7.34 -6.58 -2.21
N GLU A 34 -6.57 -7.26 -3.03
CA GLU A 34 -7.15 -7.95 -4.20
C GLU A 34 -7.83 -9.25 -3.79
N GLU A 35 -7.13 -10.13 -3.06
CA GLU A 35 -7.67 -11.44 -2.68
C GLU A 35 -8.78 -11.35 -1.63
N MET A 36 -8.52 -10.61 -0.53
CA MET A 36 -9.41 -10.58 0.63
C MET A 36 -10.46 -9.46 0.56
N GLN A 37 -10.20 -8.36 -0.10
CA GLN A 37 -11.10 -7.20 -0.16
C GLN A 37 -11.66 -6.92 -1.56
N TRP A 38 -11.21 -7.63 -2.59
CA TRP A 38 -11.60 -7.49 -4.00
C TRP A 38 -11.40 -6.07 -4.55
N ILE A 39 -10.47 -5.35 -3.97
CA ILE A 39 -10.08 -4.00 -4.38
C ILE A 39 -8.95 -4.13 -5.40
N ARG A 40 -9.16 -3.59 -6.60
CA ARG A 40 -8.14 -3.58 -7.66
C ARG A 40 -6.98 -2.69 -7.28
N THR A 41 -5.76 -3.16 -7.52
CA THR A 41 -4.56 -2.42 -7.15
C THR A 41 -3.50 -2.44 -8.25
N LYS A 42 -2.56 -1.52 -8.13
CA LYS A 42 -1.30 -1.53 -8.88
C LYS A 42 -0.16 -1.22 -7.92
N SER A 43 0.68 -2.22 -7.66
CA SER A 43 1.91 -2.04 -6.90
C SER A 43 3.04 -1.57 -7.80
N ILE A 44 3.87 -0.65 -7.31
CA ILE A 44 5.04 -0.15 -8.03
C ILE A 44 6.12 0.28 -7.05
N THR A 45 7.38 0.16 -7.45
CA THR A 45 8.48 0.72 -6.68
C THR A 45 8.61 2.22 -6.94
N SER A 46 9.15 2.97 -5.96
CA SER A 46 9.32 4.41 -6.12
C SER A 46 10.27 4.78 -7.28
N PRO A 47 11.34 4.03 -7.58
CA PRO A 47 12.11 4.25 -8.80
C PRO A 47 11.27 4.09 -10.08
N GLU A 48 10.52 2.99 -10.20
CA GLU A 48 9.72 2.70 -11.41
C GLU A 48 8.55 3.65 -11.58
N PHE A 49 8.04 4.23 -10.50
CA PHE A 49 6.95 5.19 -10.54
C PHE A 49 7.21 6.31 -11.55
N PHE A 50 8.44 6.84 -11.58
CA PHE A 50 8.83 7.92 -12.48
C PHE A 50 9.08 7.50 -13.93
N HIS A 51 9.01 6.19 -14.25
CA HIS A 51 9.13 5.65 -15.61
C HIS A 51 7.80 5.47 -16.34
N GLY A 52 6.75 6.15 -15.89
CA GLY A 52 5.47 6.18 -16.60
C GLY A 52 4.23 6.12 -15.70
N THR A 53 4.30 5.49 -14.54
CA THR A 53 3.12 5.37 -13.65
C THR A 53 2.66 6.72 -13.09
N LEU A 54 3.55 7.69 -12.98
CA LEU A 54 3.22 9.06 -12.58
C LEU A 54 2.15 9.69 -13.49
N GLU A 55 2.15 9.36 -14.79
CA GLU A 55 1.17 9.88 -15.76
C GLU A 55 -0.28 9.43 -15.48
N LEU A 56 -0.44 8.44 -14.63
CA LEU A 56 -1.75 7.93 -14.23
C LEU A 56 -2.25 8.55 -12.93
N VAL A 57 -1.51 9.50 -12.33
CA VAL A 57 -1.92 10.13 -11.08
C VAL A 57 -2.96 11.20 -11.37
N GLU A 58 -4.14 11.05 -10.78
CA GLU A 58 -5.24 11.99 -10.85
C GLU A 58 -5.54 12.55 -9.46
N LYS A 59 -6.24 13.68 -9.42
CA LYS A 59 -6.46 14.43 -8.19
C LYS A 59 -7.21 13.66 -7.10
N ASP A 60 -8.13 12.82 -7.50
CA ASP A 60 -8.97 12.01 -6.60
C ASP A 60 -8.45 10.57 -6.44
N MET A 61 -7.34 10.23 -7.08
CA MET A 61 -6.78 8.89 -7.02
C MET A 61 -6.20 8.57 -5.64
N PRO A 62 -6.65 7.50 -4.98
CA PRO A 62 -6.06 7.06 -3.72
C PRO A 62 -4.69 6.40 -3.94
N VAL A 63 -3.70 6.89 -3.22
CA VAL A 63 -2.33 6.38 -3.25
C VAL A 63 -1.86 6.07 -1.84
N PHE A 64 -1.33 4.87 -1.63
CA PHE A 64 -0.59 4.51 -0.43
C PHE A 64 0.90 4.52 -0.74
N LEU A 65 1.63 5.31 -0.01
CA LEU A 65 3.09 5.33 -0.05
C LEU A 65 3.63 4.77 1.26
N VAL A 66 4.37 3.67 1.19
CA VAL A 66 5.07 3.08 2.33
C VAL A 66 6.52 3.47 2.24
N LYS A 67 6.99 4.33 3.15
CA LYS A 67 8.36 4.83 3.16
C LYS A 67 9.29 3.88 3.86
N SER A 68 10.38 3.55 3.18
CA SER A 68 11.44 2.67 3.67
C SER A 68 12.34 3.33 4.72
N ALA A 69 13.07 2.52 5.46
CA ALA A 69 14.09 2.97 6.42
C ALA A 69 15.51 2.95 5.84
N GLY A 70 15.69 2.31 4.68
CA GLY A 70 16.99 2.06 4.06
C GLY A 70 17.40 3.08 3.00
N VAL A 71 18.30 2.65 2.14
CA VAL A 71 18.93 3.49 1.09
C VAL A 71 17.94 4.02 0.04
N TYR A 72 16.82 3.37 -0.11
CA TYR A 72 15.76 3.78 -1.07
C TYR A 72 14.83 4.88 -0.52
N ARG A 73 14.96 5.25 0.74
CA ARG A 73 14.11 6.26 1.39
C ARG A 73 14.07 7.59 0.62
N THR A 74 15.20 8.02 0.07
CA THR A 74 15.26 9.27 -0.71
C THR A 74 14.40 9.23 -1.97
N LEU A 75 14.20 8.03 -2.55
CA LEU A 75 13.31 7.84 -3.71
C LEU A 75 11.84 7.85 -3.28
N ASP A 76 11.54 7.29 -2.11
CA ASP A 76 10.19 7.37 -1.53
C ASP A 76 9.83 8.81 -1.18
N GLU A 77 10.76 9.59 -0.64
CA GLU A 77 10.57 11.02 -0.36
C GLU A 77 10.36 11.86 -1.63
N ARG A 78 11.06 11.51 -2.70
CA ARG A 78 10.83 12.13 -4.01
C ARG A 78 9.42 11.83 -4.53
N ALA A 79 8.97 10.59 -4.39
CA ALA A 79 7.62 10.18 -4.77
C ALA A 79 6.56 10.87 -3.90
N GLU A 80 6.79 10.96 -2.59
CA GLU A 80 5.90 11.68 -1.66
C GLU A 80 5.71 13.14 -2.06
N LYS A 81 6.80 13.83 -2.38
CA LYS A 81 6.73 15.23 -2.83
C LYS A 81 5.87 15.38 -4.06
N PHE A 82 6.07 14.56 -5.08
CA PHE A 82 5.27 14.59 -6.30
C PHE A 82 3.79 14.31 -6.00
N LEU A 83 3.50 13.27 -5.21
CA LEU A 83 2.14 12.85 -4.92
C LEU A 83 1.36 13.89 -4.12
N LYS A 84 1.99 14.58 -3.17
CA LYS A 84 1.37 15.69 -2.41
C LYS A 84 0.89 16.85 -3.29
N GLU A 85 1.51 17.04 -4.43
CA GLU A 85 1.14 18.10 -5.37
C GLU A 85 0.05 17.65 -6.36
N HIS A 86 -0.14 16.33 -6.57
CA HIS A 86 -0.94 15.79 -7.66
C HIS A 86 -2.15 14.93 -7.26
N THR A 87 -2.25 14.51 -6.00
CA THR A 87 -3.46 13.84 -5.50
C THR A 87 -3.86 14.34 -4.11
N ASP A 88 -5.17 14.44 -3.88
CA ASP A 88 -5.74 14.81 -2.58
C ASP A 88 -5.90 13.59 -1.66
N ASN A 89 -5.71 12.38 -2.17
CA ASN A 89 -5.95 11.12 -1.47
C ASN A 89 -4.66 10.32 -1.21
N LEU A 90 -3.59 11.02 -0.81
CA LEU A 90 -2.33 10.37 -0.44
C LEU A 90 -2.35 9.92 1.02
N ILE A 91 -2.06 8.64 1.24
CA ILE A 91 -1.80 8.05 2.55
C ILE A 91 -0.33 7.66 2.61
N VAL A 92 0.41 8.30 3.51
CA VAL A 92 1.82 7.97 3.76
C VAL A 92 1.94 7.14 5.02
N ILE A 93 2.62 6.00 4.91
CA ILE A 93 2.97 5.14 6.02
C ILE A 93 4.51 5.15 6.12
N ASP A 94 5.03 5.91 7.05
CA ASP A 94 6.47 5.95 7.30
C ASP A 94 6.82 4.92 8.37
N VAL A 95 7.60 3.89 8.01
CA VAL A 95 7.98 2.85 8.98
C VAL A 95 8.81 3.39 10.14
N MET A 96 9.45 4.54 9.96
CA MET A 96 10.22 5.19 11.02
C MET A 96 9.33 5.71 12.16
N ASP A 97 8.06 6.01 11.91
CA ASP A 97 7.09 6.43 12.93
C ASP A 97 6.74 5.31 13.92
N TYR A 98 7.02 4.07 13.52
CA TYR A 98 6.72 2.85 14.31
C TYR A 98 7.98 2.13 14.80
N MET A 99 9.14 2.75 14.64
CA MET A 99 10.41 2.11 14.95
C MET A 99 10.59 1.85 16.46
N ILE A 100 11.32 0.79 16.76
CA ILE A 100 11.58 0.37 18.15
C ILE A 100 12.45 1.41 18.85
N PRO A 101 12.03 1.96 20.00
CA PRO A 101 12.83 2.91 20.74
C PRO A 101 14.21 2.34 21.12
N GLY A 102 15.27 3.10 20.86
CA GLY A 102 16.65 2.71 21.17
C GLY A 102 17.31 1.79 20.12
N LEU A 103 16.59 1.42 19.05
CA LEU A 103 17.22 0.71 17.94
C LEU A 103 18.22 1.63 17.23
N LYS A 104 19.43 1.12 16.99
CA LYS A 104 20.42 1.87 16.24
C LYS A 104 19.96 2.02 14.77
N PRO A 105 20.14 3.22 14.15
CA PRO A 105 19.64 3.50 12.80
C PRO A 105 20.10 2.50 11.74
N GLU A 106 21.31 1.97 11.84
CA GLU A 106 21.85 0.98 10.90
C GLU A 106 21.04 -0.32 10.83
N PHE A 107 20.29 -0.65 11.88
CA PHE A 107 19.44 -1.84 11.94
C PHE A 107 17.98 -1.57 11.53
N ALA A 108 17.60 -0.31 11.35
CA ALA A 108 16.24 0.04 10.98
C ALA A 108 15.75 -0.68 9.70
N PRO A 109 16.55 -0.78 8.61
CA PRO A 109 16.12 -1.50 7.41
C PRO A 109 15.88 -2.99 7.62
N LEU A 110 16.55 -3.63 8.58
CA LEU A 110 16.36 -5.06 8.90
C LEU A 110 15.04 -5.32 9.64
N VAL A 111 14.57 -4.34 10.39
CA VAL A 111 13.35 -4.45 11.22
C VAL A 111 12.13 -3.89 10.48
N ALA A 112 12.34 -2.98 9.56
CA ALA A 112 11.29 -2.31 8.80
C ALA A 112 10.25 -3.24 8.15
N PRO A 113 10.60 -4.38 7.52
CA PRO A 113 9.62 -5.31 6.97
C PRO A 113 8.67 -5.87 8.02
N ILE A 114 9.17 -6.24 9.20
CA ILE A 114 8.35 -6.79 10.29
C ILE A 114 7.37 -5.74 10.79
N ILE A 115 7.83 -4.50 10.97
CA ILE A 115 7.00 -3.37 11.36
C ILE A 115 5.93 -3.09 10.31
N SER A 116 6.33 -3.05 9.03
CA SER A 116 5.42 -2.85 7.91
C SER A 116 4.34 -3.93 7.88
N THR A 117 4.69 -5.20 8.06
CA THR A 117 3.72 -6.31 8.17
C THR A 117 2.72 -6.06 9.30
N ALA A 118 3.18 -5.68 10.49
CA ALA A 118 2.30 -5.42 11.63
C ALA A 118 1.34 -4.25 11.36
N VAL A 119 1.80 -3.18 10.71
CA VAL A 119 0.99 -2.01 10.38
C VAL A 119 0.01 -2.32 9.25
N LEU A 120 0.49 -2.86 8.13
CA LEU A 120 -0.32 -3.10 6.93
C LEU A 120 -1.25 -4.29 7.11
N ASN A 121 -0.69 -5.46 7.36
CA ASN A 121 -1.45 -6.71 7.38
C ASN A 121 -2.16 -6.94 8.72
N GLY A 122 -1.57 -6.48 9.82
CA GLY A 122 -2.14 -6.65 11.15
C GLY A 122 -3.22 -5.63 11.48
N ARG A 123 -2.97 -4.34 11.25
CA ARG A 123 -3.88 -3.26 11.68
C ARG A 123 -4.71 -2.67 10.55
N LEU A 124 -4.06 -2.23 9.47
CA LEU A 124 -4.77 -1.54 8.39
C LEU A 124 -5.78 -2.46 7.70
N SER A 125 -5.46 -3.74 7.51
CA SER A 125 -6.40 -4.73 6.96
C SER A 125 -7.71 -4.80 7.77
N LYS A 126 -7.62 -4.81 9.11
CA LYS A 126 -8.79 -4.85 9.99
C LYS A 126 -9.62 -3.56 9.95
N HIS A 127 -8.99 -2.42 9.77
CA HIS A 127 -9.71 -1.17 9.57
C HIS A 127 -10.42 -1.14 8.22
N ILE A 128 -9.79 -1.65 7.16
CA ILE A 128 -10.43 -1.77 5.84
C ILE A 128 -11.63 -2.71 5.91
N GLU A 129 -11.48 -3.89 6.51
CA GLU A 129 -12.58 -4.83 6.76
C GLU A 129 -13.76 -4.15 7.46
N SER A 130 -13.49 -3.46 8.56
CA SER A 130 -14.51 -2.75 9.33
C SER A 130 -15.19 -1.64 8.53
N TYR A 131 -14.42 -0.91 7.71
CA TYR A 131 -14.94 0.19 6.90
C TYR A 131 -15.74 -0.28 5.70
N THR A 132 -15.28 -1.33 5.03
CA THR A 132 -15.94 -1.88 3.83
C THR A 132 -17.09 -2.81 4.16
N GLY A 133 -17.11 -3.38 5.38
CA GLY A 133 -18.02 -4.45 5.76
C GLY A 133 -17.75 -5.77 5.02
N HIS A 134 -16.59 -5.89 4.37
CA HIS A 134 -16.18 -7.07 3.62
C HIS A 134 -15.20 -7.89 4.46
N ASP A 135 -15.64 -9.09 4.88
CA ASP A 135 -14.87 -10.01 5.72
C ASP A 135 -13.58 -10.44 5.02
N LEU A 136 -12.46 -10.38 5.75
CA LEU A 136 -11.14 -10.78 5.26
C LEU A 136 -11.05 -12.28 4.92
N ASP A 137 -11.92 -13.12 5.45
CA ASP A 137 -11.95 -14.55 5.14
C ASP A 137 -12.82 -14.90 3.94
N MET A 138 -13.58 -13.94 3.41
CA MET A 138 -14.40 -14.15 2.24
C MET A 138 -13.55 -14.37 0.99
N ARG A 139 -13.85 -15.44 0.25
CA ARG A 139 -13.15 -15.80 -0.99
C ARG A 139 -14.16 -16.05 -2.09
N ARG A 140 -13.84 -15.58 -3.30
CA ARG A 140 -14.65 -15.83 -4.49
C ARG A 140 -14.25 -17.12 -5.18
N TYR A 141 -12.96 -17.38 -5.27
CA TYR A 141 -12.39 -18.50 -6.02
C TYR A 141 -11.32 -19.27 -5.24
N TYR A 142 -10.46 -18.56 -4.52
CA TYR A 142 -9.32 -19.12 -3.84
C TYR A 142 -9.75 -20.21 -2.85
N ARG A 143 -9.28 -21.45 -3.08
CA ARG A 143 -9.61 -22.66 -2.32
C ARG A 143 -11.11 -22.99 -2.27
N GLN A 144 -11.92 -22.51 -3.23
CA GLN A 144 -13.35 -22.84 -3.30
C GLN A 144 -13.62 -24.03 -4.23
N PHE A 145 -12.67 -24.39 -5.09
CA PHE A 145 -12.71 -25.52 -6.01
C PHE A 145 -11.28 -25.92 -6.40
N GLU A 146 -11.14 -27.11 -7.03
CA GLU A 146 -9.87 -27.55 -7.64
C GLU A 146 -9.62 -26.82 -8.96
N TYR A 147 -8.39 -26.36 -9.21
CA TYR A 147 -7.94 -25.71 -10.44
C TYR A 147 -6.51 -26.09 -10.81
#